data_6894237363ee3cb6023cb4cd4370d7aa
#
_entry.id   6894237363ee3cb6023cb4cd4370d7aa
#
_cell.length_a   1.000
_cell.length_b   1.000
_cell.length_c   1.000
_cell.angle_alpha   90.00
_cell.angle_beta   90.00
_cell.angle_gamma   90.00
#
_symmetry.space_group_name_H-M   'P 1'
#
loop_
_entity.id
_entity.type
_entity.pdbx_description
1 polymer ?
#
loop_
_entity_poly.entity_id
_entity_poly.type
_entity_poly.pdbx_seq_one_letter_code
_entity_poly.pdbx_strand_id
1 'polypeptide(L)'
;FPIELGALIAGMSLSSSKFSFEISGKIKGLREFFVIIHLIFFGSLLAGPITWNMVGNAAIFSGIVLIGNPIIVMTIMRKFHHKKRTNFLTGINIAQLSELSLIIAFLGFATGAITQGTFSLIILTALITITISTYGVEHGKQLYHKVSGFLKPFDKKWEHHEKIKSKSTKKYDVILFGYNRIGYNLVKELERAGKKFLIIDYNPDTIKKLEDNNIPAIYGDASDPEFLADLKLREAKSIISTLPDLEINLTIAEHIKGKDIVFIPTSHTIEDTKGLYQAGADYVIMPHFLGGEHVAHLVTDKNLNKNSLKAESKKQKKELSERALQGHTHPNRENYGK
;
A
#
# COMPACT_ATOMS: atom_id res chain seq x y z
N PHE A 1 -11.13 -12.21 -33.54
CA PHE A 1 -10.80 -11.98 -32.13
C PHE A 1 -11.18 -10.54 -31.78
N PRO A 2 -11.84 -10.31 -30.62
CA PRO A 2 -12.13 -8.97 -30.14
C PRO A 2 -10.84 -8.17 -29.94
N ILE A 3 -10.85 -6.89 -30.27
CA ILE A 3 -9.69 -6.00 -30.19
C ILE A 3 -9.21 -5.85 -28.74
N GLU A 4 -10.15 -5.95 -27.78
CA GLU A 4 -9.91 -5.88 -26.34
C GLU A 4 -9.03 -7.04 -25.88
N LEU A 5 -9.26 -8.24 -26.39
CA LEU A 5 -8.44 -9.41 -26.07
C LEU A 5 -7.01 -9.24 -26.61
N GLY A 6 -6.88 -8.69 -27.81
CA GLY A 6 -5.58 -8.35 -28.39
C GLY A 6 -4.83 -7.32 -27.54
N ALA A 7 -5.51 -6.29 -27.07
CA ALA A 7 -4.93 -5.27 -26.18
C ALA A 7 -4.50 -5.86 -24.83
N LEU A 8 -5.29 -6.77 -24.24
CA LEU A 8 -4.94 -7.47 -23.01
C LEU A 8 -3.66 -8.32 -23.18
N ILE A 9 -3.58 -9.12 -24.24
CA ILE A 9 -2.40 -9.96 -24.53
C ILE A 9 -1.16 -9.08 -24.75
N ALA A 10 -1.29 -7.97 -25.49
CA ALA A 10 -0.20 -7.03 -25.69
C ALA A 10 0.27 -6.41 -24.36
N GLY A 11 -0.67 -6.00 -23.51
CA GLY A 11 -0.37 -5.46 -22.17
C GLY A 11 0.34 -6.47 -21.28
N MET A 12 -0.10 -7.73 -21.27
CA MET A 12 0.55 -8.81 -20.53
C MET A 12 1.98 -9.08 -21.03
N SER A 13 2.19 -9.06 -22.34
CA SER A 13 3.52 -9.23 -22.93
C SER A 13 4.46 -8.09 -22.57
N LEU A 14 3.98 -6.84 -22.56
CA LEU A 14 4.74 -5.67 -22.18
C LEU A 14 5.04 -5.63 -20.68
N SER A 15 4.15 -6.17 -19.85
CA SER A 15 4.35 -6.19 -18.37
C SER A 15 5.58 -7.02 -17.96
N SER A 16 5.95 -8.02 -18.76
CA SER A 16 7.14 -8.87 -18.55
C SER A 16 8.44 -8.22 -19.06
N SER A 17 8.36 -7.04 -19.69
CA SER A 17 9.52 -6.33 -20.23
C SER A 17 10.32 -5.62 -19.13
N LYS A 18 11.64 -5.51 -19.35
CA LYS A 18 12.53 -4.68 -18.49
C LYS A 18 12.15 -3.20 -18.48
N PHE A 19 11.38 -2.75 -19.48
CA PHE A 19 10.90 -1.37 -19.64
C PHE A 19 9.45 -1.19 -19.19
N SER A 20 8.84 -2.19 -18.56
CA SER A 20 7.42 -2.16 -18.17
C SER A 20 7.05 -0.92 -17.35
N PHE A 21 7.91 -0.50 -16.43
CA PHE A 21 7.69 0.68 -15.60
C PHE A 21 7.71 1.99 -16.42
N GLU A 22 8.69 2.15 -17.33
CA GLU A 22 8.79 3.33 -18.19
C GLU A 22 7.61 3.40 -19.17
N ILE A 23 7.25 2.27 -19.77
CA ILE A 23 6.09 2.14 -20.65
C ILE A 23 4.81 2.50 -19.89
N SER A 24 4.61 1.93 -18.70
CA SER A 24 3.43 2.21 -17.87
C SER A 24 3.33 3.69 -17.52
N GLY A 25 4.44 4.35 -17.16
CA GLY A 25 4.45 5.78 -16.87
C GLY A 25 4.05 6.65 -18.07
N LYS A 26 4.54 6.32 -19.28
CA LYS A 26 4.20 7.05 -20.51
C LYS A 26 2.75 6.81 -20.96
N ILE A 27 2.24 5.59 -20.77
CA ILE A 27 0.87 5.23 -21.17
C ILE A 27 -0.17 5.77 -20.18
N LYS A 28 0.19 6.05 -18.92
CA LYS A 28 -0.75 6.49 -17.90
C LYS A 28 -1.57 7.71 -18.32
N GLY A 29 -0.94 8.78 -18.77
CA GLY A 29 -1.64 9.98 -19.23
C GLY A 29 -2.54 9.73 -20.44
N LEU A 30 -2.07 8.89 -21.40
CA LEU A 30 -2.85 8.50 -22.56
C LEU A 30 -4.09 7.68 -22.16
N ARG A 31 -3.95 6.76 -21.23
CA ARG A 31 -5.08 5.99 -20.68
C ARG A 31 -6.11 6.91 -20.04
N GLU A 32 -5.69 7.85 -19.19
CA GLU A 32 -6.60 8.79 -18.53
C GLU A 32 -7.36 9.65 -19.54
N PHE A 33 -6.68 10.10 -20.58
CA PHE A 33 -7.31 10.84 -21.68
C PHE A 33 -8.39 10.01 -22.41
N PHE A 34 -8.10 8.75 -22.76
CA PHE A 34 -9.08 7.88 -23.41
C PHE A 34 -10.24 7.50 -22.49
N VAL A 35 -10.02 7.33 -21.20
CA VAL A 35 -11.11 7.09 -20.23
C VAL A 35 -12.06 8.30 -20.19
N ILE A 36 -11.55 9.52 -20.20
CA ILE A 36 -12.40 10.73 -20.23
C ILE A 36 -13.22 10.78 -21.52
N ILE A 37 -12.60 10.56 -22.69
CA ILE A 37 -13.31 10.54 -23.98
C ILE A 37 -14.40 9.46 -23.99
N HIS A 38 -14.09 8.26 -23.46
CA HIS A 38 -15.03 7.17 -23.37
C HIS A 38 -16.26 7.54 -22.52
N LEU A 39 -16.05 8.15 -21.35
CA LEU A 39 -17.15 8.62 -20.49
C LEU A 39 -17.97 9.74 -21.16
N ILE A 40 -17.33 10.68 -21.86
CA ILE A 40 -18.02 11.71 -22.63
C ILE A 40 -18.86 11.09 -23.73
N PHE A 41 -18.31 10.12 -24.47
CA PHE A 41 -19.04 9.39 -25.52
C PHE A 41 -20.29 8.72 -24.96
N PHE A 42 -20.19 7.93 -23.89
CA PHE A 42 -21.36 7.30 -23.27
C PHE A 42 -22.34 8.33 -22.71
N GLY A 43 -21.85 9.40 -22.09
CA GLY A 43 -22.71 10.49 -21.65
C GLY A 43 -23.49 11.14 -22.79
N SER A 44 -22.89 11.29 -23.98
CA SER A 44 -23.56 11.86 -25.16
C SER A 44 -24.63 10.94 -25.76
N LEU A 45 -24.55 9.64 -25.50
CA LEU A 45 -25.57 8.66 -25.91
C LEU A 45 -26.80 8.62 -24.99
N LEU A 46 -26.76 9.36 -23.87
CA LEU A 46 -27.91 9.54 -23.00
C LEU A 46 -28.96 10.41 -23.68
N ALA A 47 -29.81 9.79 -24.48
CA ALA A 47 -30.81 10.45 -25.29
C ALA A 47 -32.23 10.26 -24.69
N GLY A 48 -33.07 11.28 -24.90
CA GLY A 48 -34.45 11.30 -24.43
C GLY A 48 -34.64 11.98 -23.06
N PRO A 49 -35.90 12.18 -22.67
CA PRO A 49 -36.20 12.84 -21.39
C PRO A 49 -35.81 11.97 -20.22
N ILE A 50 -34.97 12.48 -19.33
CA ILE A 50 -34.66 11.85 -18.06
C ILE A 50 -35.86 12.05 -17.14
N THR A 51 -36.64 11.00 -16.91
CA THR A 51 -37.80 11.02 -16.02
C THR A 51 -37.40 10.71 -14.57
N TRP A 52 -38.16 11.20 -13.60
CA TRP A 52 -37.93 10.90 -12.17
C TRP A 52 -37.98 9.40 -11.88
N ASN A 53 -38.82 8.66 -12.59
CA ASN A 53 -38.89 7.19 -12.45
C ASN A 53 -37.56 6.53 -12.93
N MET A 54 -36.98 7.04 -14.01
CA MET A 54 -35.69 6.57 -14.51
C MET A 54 -34.54 6.85 -13.53
N VAL A 55 -34.51 8.04 -12.93
CA VAL A 55 -33.55 8.39 -11.88
C VAL A 55 -33.72 7.51 -10.65
N GLY A 56 -34.96 7.27 -10.22
CA GLY A 56 -35.26 6.37 -9.11
C GLY A 56 -34.79 4.94 -9.35
N ASN A 57 -35.07 4.39 -10.54
CA ASN A 57 -34.60 3.06 -10.93
C ASN A 57 -33.07 3.00 -11.01
N ALA A 58 -32.43 4.00 -11.62
CA ALA A 58 -30.97 4.09 -11.67
C ALA A 58 -30.35 4.14 -10.27
N ALA A 59 -30.94 4.88 -9.34
CA ALA A 59 -30.48 4.93 -7.95
C ALA A 59 -30.58 3.56 -7.25
N ILE A 60 -31.69 2.82 -7.47
CA ILE A 60 -31.87 1.47 -6.93
C ILE A 60 -30.80 0.52 -7.49
N PHE A 61 -30.63 0.48 -8.81
CA PHE A 61 -29.61 -0.37 -9.44
C PHE A 61 -28.19 0.03 -9.01
N SER A 62 -27.91 1.32 -8.91
CA SER A 62 -26.63 1.82 -8.39
C SER A 62 -26.38 1.36 -6.95
N GLY A 63 -27.41 1.40 -6.10
CA GLY A 63 -27.33 0.89 -4.73
C GLY A 63 -27.01 -0.61 -4.69
N ILE A 64 -27.64 -1.40 -5.53
CA ILE A 64 -27.38 -2.84 -5.64
C ILE A 64 -25.94 -3.11 -6.06
N VAL A 65 -25.40 -2.37 -7.04
CA VAL A 65 -24.04 -2.53 -7.54
C VAL A 65 -23.03 -2.07 -6.49
N LEU A 66 -23.20 -0.85 -5.92
CA LEU A 66 -22.28 -0.25 -4.95
C LEU A 66 -22.18 -1.01 -3.63
N ILE A 67 -23.21 -1.75 -3.26
CA ILE A 67 -23.25 -2.54 -2.03
C ILE A 67 -22.98 -4.02 -2.33
N GLY A 68 -23.59 -4.55 -3.38
CA GLY A 68 -23.52 -5.97 -3.73
C GLY A 68 -22.13 -6.41 -4.16
N ASN A 69 -21.47 -5.67 -5.06
CA ASN A 69 -20.12 -6.01 -5.51
C ASN A 69 -19.11 -6.04 -4.34
N PRO A 70 -19.01 -5.01 -3.48
CA PRO A 70 -18.16 -5.07 -2.30
C PRO A 70 -18.44 -6.26 -1.39
N ILE A 71 -19.71 -6.58 -1.12
CA ILE A 71 -20.08 -7.72 -0.26
C ILE A 71 -19.59 -9.04 -0.87
N ILE A 72 -19.81 -9.24 -2.18
CA ILE A 72 -19.35 -10.44 -2.89
C ILE A 72 -17.82 -10.55 -2.80
N VAL A 73 -17.11 -9.46 -3.14
CA VAL A 73 -15.64 -9.43 -3.11
C VAL A 73 -15.11 -9.67 -1.69
N MET A 74 -15.64 -8.99 -0.69
CA MET A 74 -15.26 -9.19 0.71
C MET A 74 -15.49 -10.64 1.17
N THR A 75 -16.59 -11.27 0.72
CA THR A 75 -16.91 -12.67 1.05
C THR A 75 -15.90 -13.63 0.43
N ILE A 76 -15.54 -13.41 -0.84
CA ILE A 76 -14.53 -14.20 -1.54
C ILE A 76 -13.16 -14.02 -0.89
N MET A 77 -12.74 -12.78 -0.68
CA MET A 77 -11.45 -12.44 -0.07
C MET A 77 -11.31 -13.00 1.36
N ARG A 78 -12.41 -13.00 2.13
CA ARG A 78 -12.45 -13.65 3.44
C ARG A 78 -12.17 -15.16 3.33
N LYS A 79 -12.67 -15.83 2.29
CA LYS A 79 -12.39 -17.26 2.06
C LYS A 79 -10.90 -17.52 1.81
N PHE A 80 -10.22 -16.56 1.19
CA PHE A 80 -8.78 -16.58 0.96
C PHE A 80 -7.95 -16.01 2.12
N HIS A 81 -8.54 -15.82 3.29
CA HIS A 81 -7.86 -15.43 4.53
C HIS A 81 -7.26 -14.02 4.54
N HIS A 82 -7.76 -13.13 3.69
CA HIS A 82 -7.35 -11.73 3.73
C HIS A 82 -7.99 -10.98 4.90
N LYS A 83 -7.31 -9.94 5.41
CA LYS A 83 -7.80 -9.08 6.49
C LYS A 83 -9.02 -8.25 6.06
N LYS A 84 -9.90 -7.94 7.00
CA LYS A 84 -11.12 -7.15 6.74
C LYS A 84 -10.85 -5.80 6.08
N ARG A 85 -9.75 -5.11 6.44
CA ARG A 85 -9.35 -3.84 5.83
C ARG A 85 -9.03 -4.02 4.34
N THR A 86 -8.18 -4.99 4.01
CA THR A 86 -7.85 -5.33 2.62
C THR A 86 -9.11 -5.73 1.85
N ASN A 87 -9.97 -6.58 2.44
CA ASN A 87 -11.22 -7.01 1.84
C ASN A 87 -12.14 -5.84 1.50
N PHE A 88 -12.26 -4.87 2.42
CA PHE A 88 -13.09 -3.70 2.27
C PHE A 88 -12.54 -2.74 1.19
N LEU A 89 -11.25 -2.41 1.24
CA LEU A 89 -10.62 -1.53 0.26
C LEU A 89 -10.65 -2.13 -1.15
N THR A 90 -10.40 -3.44 -1.29
CA THR A 90 -10.56 -4.14 -2.56
C THR A 90 -12.01 -4.13 -3.03
N GLY A 91 -12.96 -4.34 -2.11
CA GLY A 91 -14.40 -4.29 -2.42
C GLY A 91 -14.83 -2.93 -2.98
N ILE A 92 -14.40 -1.83 -2.37
CA ILE A 92 -14.71 -0.47 -2.86
C ILE A 92 -14.09 -0.22 -4.24
N ASN A 93 -12.87 -0.68 -4.49
CA ASN A 93 -12.21 -0.53 -5.80
C ASN A 93 -12.98 -1.22 -6.94
N ILE A 94 -13.77 -2.25 -6.63
CA ILE A 94 -14.54 -3.02 -7.62
C ILE A 94 -16.05 -2.67 -7.53
N ALA A 95 -16.43 -1.66 -6.77
CA ALA A 95 -17.84 -1.33 -6.51
C ALA A 95 -18.59 -0.74 -7.70
N GLN A 96 -17.90 -0.27 -8.72
CA GLN A 96 -18.52 0.40 -9.88
C GLN A 96 -19.01 -0.57 -10.94
N LEU A 97 -19.89 -0.10 -11.82
CA LEU A 97 -20.25 -0.81 -13.04
C LEU A 97 -19.03 -0.86 -13.98
N SER A 98 -18.78 -2.02 -14.59
CA SER A 98 -17.66 -2.21 -15.51
C SER A 98 -17.86 -1.44 -16.83
N GLU A 99 -16.79 -0.80 -17.34
CA GLU A 99 -16.77 -0.18 -18.67
C GLU A 99 -17.13 -1.18 -19.77
N LEU A 100 -16.71 -2.44 -19.63
CA LEU A 100 -17.06 -3.51 -20.55
C LEU A 100 -18.59 -3.76 -20.59
N SER A 101 -19.28 -3.59 -19.47
CA SER A 101 -20.75 -3.69 -19.40
C SER A 101 -21.43 -2.61 -20.24
N LEU A 102 -20.86 -1.40 -20.33
CA LEU A 102 -21.36 -0.34 -21.18
C LEU A 102 -21.19 -0.66 -22.67
N ILE A 103 -20.07 -1.25 -23.06
CA ILE A 103 -19.81 -1.69 -24.44
C ILE A 103 -20.82 -2.77 -24.85
N ILE A 104 -21.07 -3.76 -23.97
CA ILE A 104 -22.07 -4.81 -24.23
C ILE A 104 -23.49 -4.21 -24.32
N ALA A 105 -23.83 -3.27 -23.45
CA ALA A 105 -25.11 -2.59 -23.50
C ALA A 105 -25.27 -1.76 -24.81
N PHE A 106 -24.22 -1.07 -25.22
CA PHE A 106 -24.22 -0.36 -26.51
C PHE A 106 -24.42 -1.30 -27.68
N LEU A 107 -23.75 -2.45 -27.71
CA LEU A 107 -23.94 -3.45 -28.76
C LEU A 107 -25.39 -3.99 -28.76
N GLY A 108 -25.94 -4.27 -27.59
CA GLY A 108 -27.35 -4.68 -27.43
C GLY A 108 -28.34 -3.62 -27.95
N PHE A 109 -28.04 -2.34 -27.69
CA PHE A 109 -28.83 -1.24 -28.26
C PHE A 109 -28.67 -1.12 -29.75
N ALA A 110 -27.43 -1.16 -30.28
CA ALA A 110 -27.15 -1.06 -31.73
C ALA A 110 -27.77 -2.20 -32.54
N THR A 111 -27.90 -3.39 -31.97
CA THR A 111 -28.55 -4.55 -32.60
C THR A 111 -30.05 -4.60 -32.36
N GLY A 112 -30.64 -3.63 -31.63
CA GLY A 112 -32.07 -3.61 -31.31
C GLY A 112 -32.50 -4.62 -30.26
N ALA A 113 -31.56 -5.27 -29.59
CA ALA A 113 -31.86 -6.24 -28.51
C ALA A 113 -32.37 -5.56 -27.21
N ILE A 114 -32.00 -4.32 -26.97
CA ILE A 114 -32.51 -3.49 -25.86
C ILE A 114 -33.04 -2.15 -26.40
N THR A 115 -33.99 -1.58 -25.64
CA THR A 115 -34.57 -0.28 -26.00
C THR A 115 -33.67 0.88 -25.61
N GLN A 116 -33.85 2.05 -26.24
CA GLN A 116 -33.18 3.29 -25.88
C GLN A 116 -33.34 3.62 -24.35
N GLY A 117 -34.55 3.42 -23.81
CA GLY A 117 -34.83 3.68 -22.41
C GLY A 117 -34.00 2.77 -21.45
N THR A 118 -33.88 1.48 -21.80
CA THR A 118 -33.06 0.53 -21.06
C THR A 118 -31.57 0.90 -21.15
N PHE A 119 -31.11 1.27 -22.34
CA PHE A 119 -29.71 1.70 -22.53
C PHE A 119 -29.38 2.97 -21.75
N SER A 120 -30.28 3.98 -21.79
CA SER A 120 -30.14 5.20 -21.01
C SER A 120 -30.13 4.94 -19.48
N LEU A 121 -30.94 3.99 -19.01
CA LEU A 121 -30.95 3.57 -17.61
C LEU A 121 -29.59 2.95 -17.20
N ILE A 122 -28.99 2.12 -18.05
CA ILE A 122 -27.68 1.50 -17.79
C ILE A 122 -26.59 2.58 -17.73
N ILE A 123 -26.59 3.54 -18.70
CA ILE A 123 -25.65 4.65 -18.69
C ILE A 123 -25.77 5.47 -17.40
N LEU A 124 -26.98 5.84 -17.01
CA LEU A 124 -27.22 6.63 -15.81
C LEU A 124 -26.76 5.89 -14.54
N THR A 125 -27.01 4.59 -14.47
CA THR A 125 -26.51 3.72 -13.38
C THR A 125 -24.99 3.69 -13.36
N ALA A 126 -24.32 3.59 -14.52
CA ALA A 126 -22.87 3.60 -14.60
C ALA A 126 -22.28 4.94 -14.14
N LEU A 127 -22.83 6.07 -14.59
CA LEU A 127 -22.37 7.39 -14.17
C LEU A 127 -22.48 7.58 -12.65
N ILE A 128 -23.59 7.17 -12.04
CA ILE A 128 -23.79 7.24 -10.60
C ILE A 128 -22.77 6.35 -9.87
N THR A 129 -22.63 5.10 -10.30
CA THR A 129 -21.74 4.14 -9.63
C THR A 129 -20.27 4.52 -9.77
N ILE A 130 -19.83 4.98 -10.94
CA ILE A 130 -18.45 5.43 -11.18
C ILE A 130 -18.15 6.65 -10.30
N THR A 131 -19.06 7.64 -10.26
CA THR A 131 -18.87 8.85 -9.47
C THR A 131 -18.75 8.51 -7.97
N ILE A 132 -19.70 7.75 -7.42
CA ILE A 132 -19.70 7.39 -5.99
C ILE A 132 -18.51 6.50 -5.65
N SER A 133 -18.18 5.52 -6.50
CA SER A 133 -17.02 4.64 -6.27
C SER A 133 -15.70 5.40 -6.28
N THR A 134 -15.52 6.36 -7.18
CA THR A 134 -14.30 7.20 -7.21
C THR A 134 -14.09 7.93 -5.89
N TYR A 135 -15.14 8.60 -5.36
CA TYR A 135 -15.07 9.21 -4.04
C TYR A 135 -14.85 8.18 -2.92
N GLY A 136 -15.46 6.99 -3.04
CA GLY A 136 -15.27 5.90 -2.10
C GLY A 136 -13.82 5.40 -2.04
N VAL A 137 -13.15 5.33 -3.19
CA VAL A 137 -11.73 4.93 -3.29
C VAL A 137 -10.82 6.00 -2.69
N GLU A 138 -11.05 7.26 -3.04
CA GLU A 138 -10.25 8.39 -2.53
C GLU A 138 -10.32 8.51 -1.00
N HIS A 139 -11.50 8.31 -0.43
CA HIS A 139 -11.72 8.39 1.03
C HIS A 139 -11.81 7.01 1.70
N GLY A 140 -11.32 5.96 1.04
CA GLY A 140 -11.49 4.57 1.46
C GLY A 140 -10.95 4.27 2.86
N LYS A 141 -9.82 4.87 3.25
CA LYS A 141 -9.25 4.73 4.59
C LYS A 141 -10.19 5.32 5.65
N GLN A 142 -10.69 6.53 5.44
CA GLN A 142 -11.60 7.21 6.37
C GLN A 142 -12.96 6.47 6.48
N LEU A 143 -13.46 6.00 5.33
CA LEU A 143 -14.70 5.22 5.28
C LEU A 143 -14.54 3.90 6.02
N TYR A 144 -13.41 3.21 5.86
CA TYR A 144 -13.11 1.99 6.61
C TYR A 144 -13.19 2.22 8.13
N HIS A 145 -12.60 3.29 8.65
CA HIS A 145 -12.65 3.61 10.09
C HIS A 145 -14.09 3.75 10.60
N LYS A 146 -14.98 4.38 9.80
CA LYS A 146 -16.38 4.56 10.17
C LYS A 146 -17.19 3.25 10.16
N VAL A 147 -16.89 2.35 9.21
CA VAL A 147 -17.68 1.11 9.02
C VAL A 147 -17.01 -0.13 9.60
N SER A 148 -15.78 -0.03 10.13
CA SER A 148 -14.97 -1.17 10.62
C SER A 148 -15.72 -2.02 11.66
N GLY A 149 -16.58 -1.41 12.48
CA GLY A 149 -17.43 -2.11 13.44
C GLY A 149 -18.43 -3.05 12.81
N PHE A 150 -19.01 -2.68 11.66
CA PHE A 150 -19.96 -3.52 10.91
C PHE A 150 -19.27 -4.61 10.10
N LEU A 151 -17.96 -4.48 9.84
CA LEU A 151 -17.18 -5.42 9.04
C LEU A 151 -16.65 -6.62 9.82
N LYS A 152 -16.94 -6.72 11.13
CA LYS A 152 -16.56 -7.87 11.97
C LYS A 152 -16.92 -9.23 11.37
N PRO A 153 -18.08 -9.44 10.70
CA PRO A 153 -18.40 -10.72 10.07
C PRO A 153 -17.42 -11.13 8.96
N PHE A 154 -16.76 -10.14 8.33
CA PHE A 154 -15.77 -10.37 7.26
C PHE A 154 -14.35 -10.53 7.77
N ASP A 155 -14.15 -10.48 9.08
CA ASP A 155 -12.89 -10.77 9.73
C ASP A 155 -12.80 -12.27 10.02
N LYS A 156 -11.76 -12.92 9.52
CA LYS A 156 -11.48 -14.29 9.92
C LYS A 156 -10.41 -14.23 10.99
N LYS A 157 -10.69 -14.75 12.19
CA LYS A 157 -9.66 -14.96 13.22
C LYS A 157 -8.56 -15.80 12.61
N TRP A 158 -7.44 -15.18 12.29
CA TRP A 158 -6.30 -15.82 11.72
C TRP A 158 -5.47 -16.46 12.86
N GLU A 159 -4.93 -17.64 12.63
CA GLU A 159 -3.94 -18.26 13.52
C GLU A 159 -2.74 -17.35 13.83
N HIS A 160 -2.54 -16.31 13.00
CA HIS A 160 -1.55 -15.27 13.20
C HIS A 160 -1.85 -14.39 14.42
N HIS A 161 -3.10 -14.17 14.81
CA HIS A 161 -3.44 -13.43 16.04
C HIS A 161 -2.94 -14.15 17.31
N GLU A 162 -2.93 -15.47 17.30
CA GLU A 162 -2.34 -16.24 18.43
C GLU A 162 -0.82 -16.13 18.46
N LYS A 163 -0.16 -16.16 17.29
CA LYS A 163 1.29 -15.91 17.19
C LYS A 163 1.67 -14.48 17.55
N ILE A 164 0.87 -13.48 17.14
CA ILE A 164 1.04 -12.08 17.53
C ILE A 164 0.92 -11.95 19.05
N LYS A 165 -0.15 -12.46 19.65
CA LYS A 165 -0.33 -12.46 21.11
C LYS A 165 0.80 -13.17 21.84
N SER A 166 1.23 -14.34 21.38
CA SER A 166 2.32 -15.10 21.98
C SER A 166 3.68 -14.38 21.90
N LYS A 167 4.02 -13.78 20.75
CA LYS A 167 5.26 -13.00 20.61
C LYS A 167 5.16 -11.62 21.26
N SER A 168 4.00 -10.95 21.22
CA SER A 168 3.79 -9.64 21.86
C SER A 168 3.71 -9.69 23.39
N THR A 169 3.59 -10.88 24.01
CA THR A 169 3.67 -11.02 25.48
C THR A 169 5.09 -10.85 26.03
N LYS A 170 6.13 -10.94 25.19
CA LYS A 170 7.50 -10.66 25.60
C LYS A 170 7.75 -9.16 25.60
N LYS A 171 8.44 -8.66 26.62
CA LYS A 171 8.91 -7.27 26.63
C LYS A 171 10.11 -7.14 25.70
N TYR A 172 10.02 -6.24 24.74
CA TYR A 172 11.10 -5.87 23.84
C TYR A 172 11.62 -4.48 24.20
N ASP A 173 12.93 -4.28 24.10
CA ASP A 173 13.52 -2.95 24.25
C ASP A 173 13.25 -2.11 23.01
N VAL A 174 13.29 -2.72 21.82
CA VAL A 174 13.13 -2.04 20.53
C VAL A 174 12.08 -2.76 19.68
N ILE A 175 11.14 -2.01 19.12
CA ILE A 175 10.25 -2.48 18.05
C ILE A 175 10.66 -1.78 16.75
N LEU A 176 10.97 -2.57 15.74
CA LEU A 176 11.45 -2.10 14.43
C LEU A 176 10.40 -2.38 13.35
N PHE A 177 9.90 -1.34 12.71
CA PHE A 177 9.06 -1.44 11.54
C PHE A 177 9.89 -1.36 10.26
N GLY A 178 9.85 -2.42 9.45
CA GLY A 178 10.61 -2.56 8.21
C GLY A 178 12.02 -3.11 8.41
N TYR A 179 12.36 -4.18 7.69
CA TYR A 179 13.66 -4.85 7.83
C TYR A 179 14.64 -4.50 6.71
N ASN A 180 14.15 -4.34 5.49
CA ASN A 180 15.02 -4.46 4.31
C ASN A 180 16.19 -3.48 4.21
N ARG A 181 15.98 -2.20 3.98
CA ARG A 181 17.04 -1.23 3.61
C ARG A 181 17.90 -0.82 4.81
N ILE A 182 17.30 -0.03 5.68
CA ILE A 182 17.92 0.52 6.89
C ILE A 182 17.83 -0.50 8.02
N GLY A 183 16.69 -1.21 8.11
CA GLY A 183 16.40 -2.17 9.16
C GLY A 183 17.43 -3.29 9.27
N TYR A 184 17.97 -3.76 8.16
CA TYR A 184 19.03 -4.78 8.16
C TYR A 184 20.25 -4.36 9.01
N ASN A 185 20.75 -3.14 8.82
CA ASN A 185 21.89 -2.66 9.58
C ASN A 185 21.55 -2.44 11.04
N LEU A 186 20.35 -1.92 11.32
CA LEU A 186 19.87 -1.72 12.68
C LEU A 186 19.79 -3.05 13.43
N VAL A 187 19.24 -4.10 12.82
CA VAL A 187 19.13 -5.43 13.43
C VAL A 187 20.52 -5.99 13.77
N LYS A 188 21.48 -5.90 12.83
CA LYS A 188 22.85 -6.35 13.06
C LYS A 188 23.49 -5.68 14.28
N GLU A 189 23.27 -4.39 14.45
CA GLU A 189 23.81 -3.66 15.60
C GLU A 189 23.01 -3.93 16.89
N LEU A 190 21.70 -4.11 16.82
CA LEU A 190 20.86 -4.51 17.97
C LEU A 190 21.26 -5.89 18.50
N GLU A 191 21.53 -6.85 17.61
CA GLU A 191 22.05 -8.17 18.00
C GLU A 191 23.41 -8.07 18.69
N ARG A 192 24.35 -7.30 18.13
CA ARG A 192 25.66 -7.06 18.74
C ARG A 192 25.57 -6.40 20.11
N ALA A 193 24.60 -5.50 20.28
CA ALA A 193 24.36 -4.82 21.55
C ALA A 193 23.55 -5.67 22.55
N GLY A 194 23.17 -6.89 22.20
CA GLY A 194 22.37 -7.78 23.05
C GLY A 194 20.98 -7.23 23.42
N LYS A 195 20.43 -6.33 22.61
CA LYS A 195 19.10 -5.73 22.83
C LYS A 195 18.00 -6.71 22.46
N LYS A 196 16.93 -6.73 23.25
CA LYS A 196 15.71 -7.48 22.90
C LYS A 196 14.91 -6.66 21.92
N PHE A 197 14.74 -7.15 20.69
CA PHE A 197 14.00 -6.45 19.66
C PHE A 197 12.96 -7.34 18.99
N LEU A 198 11.98 -6.71 18.34
CA LEU A 198 10.96 -7.34 17.53
C LEU A 198 10.87 -6.62 16.19
N ILE A 199 10.95 -7.37 15.10
CA ILE A 199 10.80 -6.84 13.75
C ILE A 199 9.36 -7.01 13.28
N ILE A 200 8.82 -6.00 12.63
CA ILE A 200 7.51 -6.01 11.99
C ILE A 200 7.72 -5.67 10.53
N ASP A 201 7.30 -6.57 9.65
CA ASP A 201 7.38 -6.36 8.21
C ASP A 201 6.11 -6.89 7.53
N TYR A 202 5.69 -6.24 6.44
CA TYR A 202 4.52 -6.65 5.68
C TYR A 202 4.84 -7.70 4.59
N ASN A 203 6.13 -7.97 4.35
CA ASN A 203 6.56 -8.95 3.37
C ASN A 203 6.69 -10.33 4.02
N PRO A 204 5.85 -11.31 3.60
CA PRO A 204 5.87 -12.65 4.19
C PRO A 204 7.19 -13.41 3.93
N ASP A 205 7.85 -13.15 2.80
CA ASP A 205 9.14 -13.80 2.49
C ASP A 205 10.24 -13.29 3.41
N THR A 206 10.22 -11.99 3.74
CA THR A 206 11.13 -11.40 4.73
C THR A 206 10.91 -12.02 6.09
N ILE A 207 9.66 -12.14 6.54
CA ILE A 207 9.32 -12.74 7.83
C ILE A 207 9.77 -14.20 7.89
N LYS A 208 9.51 -14.98 6.85
CA LYS A 208 9.95 -16.38 6.79
C LYS A 208 11.47 -16.50 6.93
N LYS A 209 12.23 -15.69 6.19
CA LYS A 209 13.71 -15.68 6.28
C LYS A 209 14.20 -15.31 7.69
N LEU A 210 13.56 -14.36 8.35
CA LEU A 210 13.89 -13.96 9.73
C LEU A 210 13.58 -15.08 10.71
N GLU A 211 12.44 -15.75 10.58
CA GLU A 211 12.05 -16.88 11.42
C GLU A 211 12.99 -18.09 11.24
N ASP A 212 13.39 -18.40 9.99
CA ASP A 212 14.35 -19.45 9.67
C ASP A 212 15.73 -19.19 10.33
N ASN A 213 16.09 -17.91 10.53
CA ASN A 213 17.31 -17.49 11.24
C ASN A 213 17.11 -17.26 12.75
N ASN A 214 15.96 -17.65 13.33
CA ASN A 214 15.60 -17.43 14.73
C ASN A 214 15.57 -15.96 15.17
N ILE A 215 15.39 -15.03 14.23
CA ILE A 215 15.25 -13.60 14.53
C ILE A 215 13.79 -13.30 14.87
N PRO A 216 13.49 -12.65 15.99
CA PRO A 216 12.11 -12.33 16.39
C PRO A 216 11.44 -11.41 15.38
N ALA A 217 10.46 -11.91 14.65
CA ALA A 217 9.73 -11.17 13.65
C ALA A 217 8.24 -11.51 13.66
N ILE A 218 7.40 -10.56 13.26
CA ILE A 218 5.96 -10.70 13.08
C ILE A 218 5.56 -10.10 11.74
N TYR A 219 4.76 -10.85 10.98
CA TYR A 219 4.10 -10.31 9.81
C TYR A 219 3.02 -9.31 10.23
N GLY A 220 3.08 -8.10 9.70
CA GLY A 220 2.07 -7.08 9.97
C GLY A 220 2.18 -5.86 9.10
N ASP A 221 1.04 -5.22 8.90
CA ASP A 221 0.94 -3.96 8.18
C ASP A 221 0.86 -2.81 9.19
N ALA A 222 1.90 -1.98 9.25
CA ALA A 222 1.96 -0.83 10.14
C ALA A 222 0.92 0.27 9.80
N SER A 223 0.31 0.21 8.63
CA SER A 223 -0.80 1.10 8.26
C SER A 223 -2.15 0.66 8.84
N ASP A 224 -2.22 -0.49 9.52
CA ASP A 224 -3.43 -1.02 10.13
C ASP A 224 -3.48 -0.65 11.62
N PRO A 225 -4.35 0.30 12.04
CA PRO A 225 -4.45 0.73 13.43
C PRO A 225 -4.89 -0.39 14.40
N GLU A 226 -5.68 -1.37 13.92
CA GLU A 226 -6.08 -2.50 14.76
C GLU A 226 -4.89 -3.42 15.03
N PHE A 227 -4.03 -3.63 14.03
CA PHE A 227 -2.79 -4.35 14.21
C PHE A 227 -1.86 -3.63 15.21
N LEU A 228 -1.71 -2.30 15.09
CA LEU A 228 -0.90 -1.52 16.03
C LEU A 228 -1.47 -1.55 17.46
N ALA A 229 -2.78 -1.56 17.61
CA ALA A 229 -3.44 -1.69 18.93
C ALA A 229 -3.20 -3.06 19.58
N ASP A 230 -3.14 -4.13 18.76
CA ASP A 230 -2.83 -5.49 19.27
C ASP A 230 -1.35 -5.66 19.62
N LEU A 231 -0.47 -4.84 19.04
CA LEU A 231 0.93 -4.77 19.42
C LEU A 231 1.07 -3.97 20.71
N LYS A 232 1.77 -4.53 21.68
CA LYS A 232 2.06 -3.82 22.93
C LYS A 232 3.14 -2.76 22.73
N LEU A 233 2.92 -1.82 21.78
CA LEU A 233 3.88 -0.76 21.48
C LEU A 233 4.27 0.04 22.73
N ARG A 234 3.32 0.24 23.63
CA ARG A 234 3.48 1.02 24.86
C ARG A 234 4.37 0.34 25.93
N GLU A 235 4.78 -0.90 25.70
CA GLU A 235 5.69 -1.62 26.58
C GLU A 235 7.15 -1.60 26.08
N ALA A 236 7.40 -1.09 24.87
CA ALA A 236 8.74 -0.92 24.33
C ALA A 236 9.40 0.35 24.86
N LYS A 237 10.74 0.36 24.93
CA LYS A 237 11.52 1.56 25.26
C LYS A 237 11.74 2.45 24.03
N SER A 238 11.85 1.84 22.86
CA SER A 238 12.10 2.55 21.61
C SER A 238 11.32 1.92 20.46
N ILE A 239 10.84 2.76 19.58
CA ILE A 239 10.19 2.38 18.32
C ILE A 239 10.95 3.04 17.18
N ILE A 240 11.42 2.22 16.25
CA ILE A 240 12.13 2.69 15.05
C ILE A 240 11.31 2.29 13.84
N SER A 241 11.01 3.25 12.97
CA SER A 241 10.32 2.97 11.72
C SER A 241 11.22 3.32 10.54
N THR A 242 11.54 2.33 9.74
CA THR A 242 12.28 2.52 8.48
C THR A 242 11.34 2.73 7.29
N LEU A 243 10.03 2.83 7.55
CA LEU A 243 9.00 3.10 6.56
C LEU A 243 8.95 4.60 6.28
N PRO A 244 9.08 5.05 5.01
CA PRO A 244 9.12 6.48 4.71
C PRO A 244 7.73 7.12 4.55
N ASP A 245 6.67 6.40 4.80
CA ASP A 245 5.29 6.88 4.67
C ASP A 245 4.89 7.71 5.89
N LEU A 246 4.54 9.00 5.64
CA LEU A 246 4.17 9.94 6.68
C LEU A 246 2.95 9.49 7.48
N GLU A 247 1.88 9.02 6.81
CA GLU A 247 0.63 8.63 7.48
C GLU A 247 0.83 7.44 8.41
N ILE A 248 1.66 6.48 7.99
CA ILE A 248 2.01 5.32 8.81
C ILE A 248 2.74 5.77 10.06
N ASN A 249 3.73 6.64 9.91
CA ASN A 249 4.53 7.13 11.02
C ASN A 249 3.71 8.01 11.99
N LEU A 250 2.78 8.83 11.47
CA LEU A 250 1.84 9.59 12.30
C LEU A 250 0.89 8.66 13.06
N THR A 251 0.41 7.59 12.43
CA THR A 251 -0.43 6.59 13.09
C THR A 251 0.31 5.90 14.23
N ILE A 252 1.59 5.53 14.03
CA ILE A 252 2.43 4.98 15.10
C ILE A 252 2.60 5.98 16.23
N ALA A 253 2.93 7.25 15.91
CA ALA A 253 3.10 8.33 16.89
C ALA A 253 1.85 8.52 17.76
N GLU A 254 0.65 8.49 17.16
CA GLU A 254 -0.61 8.59 17.89
C GLU A 254 -0.81 7.43 18.88
N HIS A 255 -0.45 6.20 18.51
CA HIS A 255 -0.58 5.04 19.38
C HIS A 255 0.33 5.06 20.61
N ILE A 256 1.45 5.79 20.53
CA ILE A 256 2.42 5.89 21.62
C ILE A 256 2.37 7.23 22.36
N LYS A 257 1.50 8.13 21.94
CA LYS A 257 1.35 9.47 22.53
C LYS A 257 1.17 9.41 24.04
N GLY A 258 1.90 10.27 24.75
CA GLY A 258 1.85 10.37 26.21
C GLY A 258 2.59 9.26 26.96
N LYS A 259 3.48 8.53 26.29
CA LYS A 259 4.39 7.54 26.89
C LYS A 259 5.84 7.99 26.69
N ASP A 260 6.69 7.60 27.66
CA ASP A 260 8.14 7.81 27.59
C ASP A 260 8.78 6.72 26.72
N ILE A 261 8.63 6.87 25.39
CA ILE A 261 9.11 5.93 24.38
C ILE A 261 9.87 6.73 23.34
N VAL A 262 11.11 6.36 23.10
CA VAL A 262 11.91 6.97 22.02
C VAL A 262 11.34 6.56 20.68
N PHE A 263 10.92 7.55 19.86
CA PHE A 263 10.37 7.33 18.53
C PHE A 263 11.27 7.87 17.43
N ILE A 264 11.73 6.97 16.56
CA ILE A 264 12.65 7.28 15.46
C ILE A 264 12.04 6.84 14.13
N PRO A 265 11.23 7.66 13.48
CA PRO A 265 10.69 7.40 12.14
C PRO A 265 11.68 7.79 11.03
N THR A 266 11.37 7.36 9.80
CA THR A 266 12.08 7.74 8.58
C THR A 266 11.23 8.67 7.72
N SER A 267 11.87 9.65 7.10
CA SER A 267 11.27 10.55 6.10
C SER A 267 12.22 10.79 4.93
N HIS A 268 11.64 11.16 3.78
CA HIS A 268 12.40 11.54 2.59
C HIS A 268 12.29 13.04 2.27
N THR A 269 11.32 13.74 2.86
CA THR A 269 11.09 15.17 2.61
C THR A 269 11.29 16.00 3.88
N ILE A 270 11.69 17.25 3.71
CA ILE A 270 11.84 18.20 4.83
C ILE A 270 10.49 18.50 5.46
N GLU A 271 9.43 18.58 4.65
CA GLU A 271 8.09 18.90 5.10
C GLU A 271 7.53 17.81 6.01
N ASP A 272 7.60 16.54 5.57
CA ASP A 272 7.18 15.41 6.38
C ASP A 272 7.99 15.29 7.66
N THR A 273 9.30 15.58 7.59
CA THR A 273 10.18 15.58 8.76
C THR A 273 9.72 16.56 9.82
N LYS A 274 9.32 17.79 9.41
CA LYS A 274 8.75 18.78 10.34
C LYS A 274 7.46 18.27 10.98
N GLY A 275 6.57 17.65 10.18
CA GLY A 275 5.34 17.05 10.66
C GLY A 275 5.58 15.92 11.68
N LEU A 276 6.60 15.09 11.48
CA LEU A 276 6.97 14.02 12.39
C LEU A 276 7.53 14.53 13.72
N TYR A 277 8.35 15.57 13.71
CA TYR A 277 8.80 16.23 14.94
C TYR A 277 7.62 16.86 15.72
N GLN A 278 6.68 17.49 15.02
CA GLN A 278 5.47 18.05 15.66
C GLN A 278 4.57 16.94 16.25
N ALA A 279 4.60 15.75 15.67
CA ALA A 279 3.90 14.57 16.17
C ALA A 279 4.61 13.87 17.35
N GLY A 280 5.81 14.35 17.75
CA GLY A 280 6.54 13.83 18.89
C GLY A 280 7.65 12.83 18.55
N ALA A 281 8.20 12.85 17.34
CA ALA A 281 9.41 12.09 17.04
C ALA A 281 10.62 12.68 17.77
N ASP A 282 11.44 11.83 18.39
CA ASP A 282 12.69 12.25 19.06
C ASP A 282 13.82 12.49 18.05
N TYR A 283 13.83 11.72 16.98
CA TYR A 283 14.78 11.85 15.89
C TYR A 283 14.15 11.33 14.60
N VAL A 284 14.38 12.00 13.47
CA VAL A 284 13.89 11.55 12.16
C VAL A 284 15.04 11.13 11.27
N ILE A 285 15.04 9.89 10.82
CA ILE A 285 16.01 9.37 9.86
C ILE A 285 15.73 9.97 8.49
N MET A 286 16.65 10.76 7.97
CA MET A 286 16.64 11.26 6.59
C MET A 286 17.81 10.62 5.83
N PRO A 287 17.61 9.51 5.11
CA PRO A 287 18.71 8.71 4.55
C PRO A 287 19.63 9.48 3.60
N HIS A 288 19.06 10.38 2.80
CA HIS A 288 19.84 11.20 1.86
C HIS A 288 20.74 12.21 2.56
N PHE A 289 20.27 12.83 3.63
CA PHE A 289 21.06 13.77 4.43
C PHE A 289 22.18 13.05 5.18
N LEU A 290 21.86 11.93 5.83
CA LEU A 290 22.86 11.11 6.52
C LEU A 290 23.92 10.57 5.57
N GLY A 291 23.53 10.17 4.36
CA GLY A 291 24.46 9.76 3.31
C GLY A 291 25.37 10.90 2.88
N GLY A 292 24.82 12.10 2.69
CA GLY A 292 25.58 13.31 2.35
C GLY A 292 26.56 13.71 3.45
N GLU A 293 26.13 13.71 4.70
CA GLU A 293 26.96 14.00 5.87
C GLU A 293 28.10 13.00 6.02
N HIS A 294 27.82 11.69 5.86
CA HIS A 294 28.85 10.66 5.87
C HIS A 294 29.92 10.88 4.80
N VAL A 295 29.52 11.22 3.57
CA VAL A 295 30.47 11.52 2.49
C VAL A 295 31.25 12.79 2.81
N ALA A 296 30.62 13.84 3.36
CA ALA A 296 31.31 15.06 3.77
C ALA A 296 32.40 14.76 4.81
N HIS A 297 32.12 13.94 5.81
CA HIS A 297 33.13 13.48 6.79
C HIS A 297 34.26 12.67 6.13
N LEU A 298 33.96 11.81 5.16
CA LEU A 298 35.00 11.09 4.42
C LEU A 298 35.93 12.05 3.67
N VAL A 299 35.38 13.15 3.14
CA VAL A 299 36.15 14.18 2.41
C VAL A 299 37.01 15.00 3.36
N THR A 300 36.46 15.44 4.49
CA THR A 300 37.18 16.32 5.44
C THR A 300 38.18 15.56 6.30
N ASP A 301 37.75 14.49 6.96
CA ASP A 301 38.56 13.78 7.97
C ASP A 301 39.66 12.93 7.36
N LYS A 302 39.42 12.37 6.15
CA LYS A 302 40.40 11.49 5.46
C LYS A 302 41.18 12.20 4.35
N ASN A 303 41.06 13.53 4.21
CA ASN A 303 41.73 14.36 3.21
C ASN A 303 41.72 13.73 1.79
N LEU A 304 40.67 13.03 1.40
CA LEU A 304 40.55 12.28 0.13
C LEU A 304 41.74 11.33 -0.14
N ASN A 305 42.40 10.84 0.89
CA ASN A 305 43.53 9.94 0.73
C ASN A 305 43.07 8.61 0.12
N LYS A 306 43.64 8.27 -1.04
CA LYS A 306 43.27 7.06 -1.81
C LYS A 306 43.38 5.77 -0.98
N ASN A 307 44.34 5.69 -0.07
CA ASN A 307 44.51 4.49 0.77
C ASN A 307 43.42 4.36 1.85
N SER A 308 43.02 5.47 2.47
CA SER A 308 41.89 5.46 3.44
C SER A 308 40.57 5.16 2.75
N LEU A 309 40.30 5.68 1.55
CA LEU A 309 39.14 5.37 0.75
C LEU A 309 39.13 3.91 0.26
N LYS A 310 40.30 3.33 -0.04
CA LYS A 310 40.41 1.89 -0.36
C LYS A 310 40.01 1.00 0.83
N ALA A 311 40.38 1.37 2.04
CA ALA A 311 40.00 0.63 3.25
C ALA A 311 38.48 0.66 3.46
N GLU A 312 37.84 1.84 3.31
CA GLU A 312 36.40 2.01 3.40
C GLU A 312 35.65 1.22 2.31
N SER A 313 36.15 1.31 1.06
CA SER A 313 35.62 0.53 -0.07
C SER A 313 35.69 -0.99 0.18
N LYS A 314 36.77 -1.47 0.80
CA LYS A 314 36.91 -2.91 1.14
C LYS A 314 35.87 -3.33 2.18
N LYS A 315 35.62 -2.49 3.19
CA LYS A 315 34.57 -2.71 4.21
C LYS A 315 33.18 -2.74 3.57
N GLN A 316 32.88 -1.75 2.72
CA GLN A 316 31.60 -1.66 2.01
C GLN A 316 31.38 -2.85 1.08
N LYS A 317 32.39 -3.27 0.31
CA LYS A 317 32.29 -4.44 -0.57
C LYS A 317 32.00 -5.72 0.21
N LYS A 318 32.63 -5.90 1.37
CA LYS A 318 32.37 -7.04 2.24
C LYS A 318 30.91 -7.04 2.72
N GLU A 319 30.42 -5.90 3.19
CA GLU A 319 29.02 -5.74 3.63
C GLU A 319 28.00 -6.03 2.50
N LEU A 320 28.26 -5.50 1.30
CA LEU A 320 27.43 -5.75 0.13
C LEU A 320 27.40 -7.24 -0.26
N SER A 321 28.53 -7.92 -0.15
CA SER A 321 28.60 -9.37 -0.41
C SER A 321 27.83 -10.17 0.63
N GLU A 322 27.93 -9.82 1.92
CA GLU A 322 27.17 -10.45 2.99
C GLU A 322 25.65 -10.26 2.79
N ARG A 323 25.22 -9.05 2.41
CA ARG A 323 23.82 -8.74 2.08
C ARG A 323 23.31 -9.55 0.90
N ALA A 324 24.09 -9.65 -0.17
CA ALA A 324 23.73 -10.41 -1.37
C ALA A 324 23.56 -11.90 -1.08
N LEU A 325 24.45 -12.49 -0.27
CA LEU A 325 24.36 -13.89 0.17
C LEU A 325 23.10 -14.17 0.98
N GLN A 326 22.61 -13.19 1.75
CA GLN A 326 21.36 -13.29 2.52
C GLN A 326 20.13 -12.94 1.70
N GLY A 327 20.28 -12.71 0.39
CA GLY A 327 19.17 -12.38 -0.52
C GLY A 327 18.64 -10.95 -0.36
N HIS A 328 19.43 -10.04 0.25
CA HIS A 328 19.13 -8.62 0.32
C HIS A 328 19.65 -7.89 -0.91
N THR A 329 18.88 -7.89 -1.99
CA THR A 329 19.25 -7.25 -3.26
C THR A 329 18.75 -5.80 -3.37
N HIS A 330 18.14 -5.27 -2.31
CA HIS A 330 17.69 -3.87 -2.28
C HIS A 330 18.83 -2.86 -2.04
N PRO A 331 18.75 -1.67 -2.66
CA PRO A 331 17.67 -1.22 -3.53
C PRO A 331 17.73 -1.80 -4.93
N ASN A 332 16.64 -2.39 -5.43
CA ASN A 332 16.52 -2.72 -6.85
C ASN A 332 16.32 -1.44 -7.67
N ARG A 333 16.79 -1.44 -8.93
CA ARG A 333 16.61 -0.30 -9.86
C ARG A 333 15.15 0.14 -10.03
N GLU A 334 14.21 -0.76 -9.81
CA GLU A 334 12.76 -0.53 -9.92
C GLU A 334 12.18 0.40 -8.83
N ASN A 335 12.94 0.67 -7.76
CA ASN A 335 12.49 1.47 -6.62
C ASN A 335 13.14 2.85 -6.52
N TYR A 336 13.99 3.24 -7.48
CA TYR A 336 14.51 4.59 -7.60
C TYR A 336 13.57 5.40 -8.49
N GLY A 337 12.62 6.12 -7.90
CA GLY A 337 11.74 7.04 -8.63
C GLY A 337 10.26 6.97 -8.27
N LYS A 338 9.93 6.49 -7.11
CA LYS A 338 8.59 6.66 -6.50
C LYS A 338 8.66 7.62 -5.34
#